data_83347be7d49ff40e33da2f5c9a1af01d
#
_entry.id   83347be7d49ff40e33da2f5c9a1af01d
#
_cell.length_a   1.000
_cell.length_b   1.000
_cell.length_c   1.000
_cell.angle_alpha   90.00
_cell.angle_beta   90.00
_cell.angle_gamma   90.00
#
_symmetry.space_group_name_H-M   'P 1'
#
loop_
_entity.id
_entity.type
_entity.pdbx_description
1 polymer ?
#
loop_
_entity_poly.entity_id
_entity_poly.type
_entity_poly.pdbx_seq_one_letter_code
_entity_poly.pdbx_strand_id
1 'polypeptide(L)'
;MICISGIPGSGKSTVCKKLKEFGYDCKNVSLIKGYEECLDGDEVDTDCLKSKLHLVKSNNTIIEGHFAHLLGCDLIIILQRDPELVRKTLSERGYSKEKIEENMDALVSDTIYYESLEFLPAPLIRKVNVIENDVDAAVLKCIEVINTFQKRN
;
A
#
# COMPACT_ATOMS: atom_id res chain seq x y z
N MET A 1 3.08 6.07 11.61
CA MET A 1 2.23 5.85 10.42
C MET A 1 2.57 4.52 9.78
N ILE A 2 1.56 3.76 9.43
CA ILE A 2 1.69 2.46 8.78
C ILE A 2 1.24 2.59 7.33
N CYS A 3 1.99 2.02 6.41
CA CYS A 3 1.67 2.08 4.99
C CYS A 3 1.38 0.69 4.44
N ILE A 4 0.32 0.60 3.65
CA ILE A 4 -0.01 -0.59 2.88
C ILE A 4 0.23 -0.23 1.41
N SER A 5 1.20 -0.89 0.81
CA SER A 5 1.59 -0.68 -0.58
C SER A 5 1.39 -1.96 -1.39
N GLY A 6 1.48 -1.82 -2.68
CA GLY A 6 1.32 -2.92 -3.63
C GLY A 6 1.00 -2.33 -4.99
N ILE A 7 1.21 -3.09 -6.05
CA ILE A 7 0.83 -2.64 -7.39
C ILE A 7 -0.69 -2.49 -7.51
N PRO A 8 -1.21 -1.72 -8.48
CA PRO A 8 -2.64 -1.68 -8.74
C PRO A 8 -3.19 -3.11 -8.93
N GLY A 9 -4.36 -3.37 -8.40
CA GLY A 9 -5.00 -4.69 -8.49
C GLY A 9 -4.55 -5.70 -7.43
N SER A 10 -3.70 -5.32 -6.48
CA SER A 10 -3.21 -6.22 -5.43
C SER A 10 -4.17 -6.41 -4.24
N GLY A 11 -5.28 -5.65 -4.19
CA GLY A 11 -6.28 -5.79 -3.14
C GLY A 11 -6.20 -4.79 -2.00
N LYS A 12 -5.41 -3.71 -2.14
CA LYS A 12 -5.21 -2.69 -1.11
C LYS A 12 -6.50 -2.07 -0.61
N SER A 13 -7.37 -1.63 -1.53
CA SER A 13 -8.63 -0.97 -1.16
C SER A 13 -9.56 -1.90 -0.39
N THR A 14 -9.64 -3.16 -0.79
CA THR A 14 -10.47 -4.16 -0.13
C THR A 14 -9.96 -4.45 1.27
N VAL A 15 -8.66 -4.64 1.43
CA VAL A 15 -8.03 -4.87 2.75
C VAL A 15 -8.21 -3.65 3.66
N CYS A 16 -8.00 -2.45 3.13
CA CYS A 16 -8.17 -1.21 3.89
C CYS A 16 -9.62 -1.04 4.39
N LYS A 17 -10.59 -1.30 3.53
CA LYS A 17 -12.02 -1.26 3.90
C LYS A 17 -12.34 -2.23 5.05
N LYS A 18 -11.81 -3.46 4.98
CA LYS A 18 -12.02 -4.45 6.03
C LYS A 18 -11.28 -4.09 7.32
N LEU A 19 -10.11 -3.49 7.25
CA LEU A 19 -9.40 -2.99 8.43
C LEU A 19 -10.22 -1.91 9.16
N LYS A 20 -10.92 -1.06 8.42
CA LYS A 20 -11.86 -0.09 9.03
C LYS A 20 -12.97 -0.77 9.81
N GLU A 21 -13.51 -1.88 9.31
CA GLU A 21 -14.54 -2.65 9.99
C GLU A 21 -14.03 -3.20 11.33
N PHE A 22 -12.73 -3.46 11.45
CA PHE A 22 -12.07 -3.86 12.69
C PHE A 22 -11.65 -2.68 13.58
N GLY A 23 -11.99 -1.46 13.21
CA GLY A 23 -11.71 -0.26 14.00
C GLY A 23 -10.38 0.44 13.71
N TYR A 24 -9.67 0.06 12.66
CA TYR A 24 -8.43 0.70 12.25
C TYR A 24 -8.71 1.95 11.41
N ASP A 25 -7.89 2.98 11.58
CA ASP A 25 -7.94 4.20 10.77
C ASP A 25 -7.14 3.99 9.48
N CYS A 26 -7.78 3.42 8.48
CA CYS A 26 -7.17 3.15 7.18
C CYS A 26 -7.83 3.98 6.08
N LYS A 27 -7.02 4.64 5.26
CA LYS A 27 -7.51 5.45 4.13
C LYS A 27 -6.58 5.42 2.94
N ASN A 28 -7.14 5.65 1.76
CA ASN A 28 -6.37 5.82 0.55
C ASN A 28 -5.57 7.12 0.60
N VAL A 29 -4.40 7.13 -0.01
CA VAL A 29 -3.53 8.32 -0.07
C VAL A 29 -4.23 9.54 -0.65
N SER A 30 -5.18 9.35 -1.56
CA SER A 30 -5.93 10.46 -2.17
C SER A 30 -6.85 11.20 -1.19
N LEU A 31 -7.12 10.62 -0.03
CA LEU A 31 -7.93 11.25 1.02
C LEU A 31 -7.10 12.07 2.01
N ILE A 32 -5.80 12.13 1.83
CA ILE A 32 -4.93 12.99 2.63
C ILE A 32 -5.26 14.45 2.31
N LYS A 33 -5.46 15.26 3.36
CA LYS A 33 -5.74 16.69 3.19
C LYS A 33 -4.59 17.35 2.43
N GLY A 34 -4.94 18.02 1.33
CA GLY A 34 -3.96 18.66 0.47
C GLY A 34 -3.35 17.78 -0.62
N TYR A 35 -3.82 16.55 -0.77
CA TYR A 35 -3.36 15.64 -1.82
C TYR A 35 -3.38 16.27 -3.21
N GLU A 36 -4.46 16.99 -3.55
CA GLU A 36 -4.63 17.60 -4.87
C GLU A 36 -3.57 18.66 -5.17
N GLU A 37 -3.04 19.33 -4.14
CA GLU A 37 -1.97 20.32 -4.29
C GLU A 37 -0.63 19.67 -4.68
N CYS A 38 -0.48 18.36 -4.47
CA CYS A 38 0.71 17.59 -4.77
C CYS A 38 0.64 16.88 -6.13
N LEU A 39 -0.43 17.10 -6.89
CA LEU A 39 -0.58 16.53 -8.22
C LEU A 39 0.11 17.40 -9.28
N ASP A 40 0.83 16.74 -10.18
CA ASP A 40 1.41 17.32 -11.39
C ASP A 40 0.96 16.46 -12.57
N GLY A 41 -0.17 16.83 -13.18
CA GLY A 41 -0.85 15.99 -14.16
C GLY A 41 -1.31 14.68 -13.53
N ASP A 42 -0.87 13.56 -14.08
CA ASP A 42 -1.17 12.21 -13.58
C ASP A 42 -0.16 11.73 -12.53
N GLU A 43 0.87 12.52 -12.26
CA GLU A 43 1.92 12.17 -11.30
C GLU A 43 1.66 12.83 -9.95
N VAL A 44 2.16 12.18 -8.89
CA VAL A 44 2.07 12.68 -7.52
C VAL A 44 3.48 13.02 -7.04
N ASP A 45 3.65 14.26 -6.56
CA ASP A 45 4.87 14.68 -5.88
C ASP A 45 4.85 14.08 -4.47
N THR A 46 5.62 13.02 -4.27
CA THR A 46 5.68 12.30 -2.99
C THR A 46 6.31 13.13 -1.87
N ASP A 47 7.26 14.00 -2.19
CA ASP A 47 7.87 14.89 -1.20
C ASP A 47 6.87 15.94 -0.71
N CYS A 48 6.08 16.49 -1.62
CA CYS A 48 4.96 17.37 -1.27
C CYS A 48 3.98 16.67 -0.32
N LEU A 49 3.59 15.45 -0.66
CA LEU A 49 2.63 14.67 0.13
C LEU A 49 3.19 14.29 1.49
N LYS A 50 4.47 13.96 1.58
CA LYS A 50 5.19 13.74 2.85
C LYS A 50 5.08 14.94 3.78
N SER A 51 5.27 16.14 3.25
CA SER A 51 5.18 17.39 4.04
C SER A 51 3.79 17.56 4.63
N LYS A 52 2.74 17.24 3.88
CA LYS A 52 1.36 17.34 4.35
C LYS A 52 1.03 16.29 5.40
N LEU A 53 1.54 15.08 5.23
CA LEU A 53 1.37 13.98 6.19
C LEU A 53 2.07 14.25 7.52
N HIS A 54 3.18 14.96 7.51
CA HIS A 54 3.93 15.28 8.72
C HIS A 54 3.07 16.02 9.76
N LEU A 55 2.09 16.79 9.30
CA LEU A 55 1.20 17.56 10.18
C LEU A 55 0.05 16.74 10.78
N VAL A 56 -0.28 15.59 10.20
CA VAL A 56 -1.45 14.77 10.60
C VAL A 56 -1.06 13.33 10.99
N LYS A 57 0.21 13.04 10.99
CA LYS A 57 0.77 11.71 11.20
C LYS A 57 0.54 11.25 12.64
N SER A 58 -0.07 10.07 12.81
CA SER A 58 -0.15 9.36 14.08
C SER A 58 0.34 7.93 13.92
N ASN A 59 0.72 7.29 15.04
CA ASN A 59 1.19 5.91 15.02
C ASN A 59 0.10 4.90 14.61
N ASN A 60 -1.16 5.32 14.67
CA ASN A 60 -2.31 4.47 14.37
C ASN A 60 -2.88 4.70 12.97
N THR A 61 -2.40 5.72 12.26
CA THR A 61 -2.88 6.01 10.91
C THR A 61 -2.30 5.02 9.91
N ILE A 62 -3.17 4.41 9.12
CA ILE A 62 -2.81 3.50 8.04
C ILE A 62 -3.18 4.17 6.71
N ILE A 63 -2.20 4.28 5.82
CA ILE A 63 -2.37 4.85 4.48
C ILE A 63 -2.14 3.75 3.46
N GLU A 64 -3.03 3.59 2.49
CA GLU A 64 -2.84 2.65 1.40
C GLU A 64 -2.71 3.34 0.05
N GLY A 65 -1.88 2.79 -0.82
CA GLY A 65 -1.67 3.26 -2.18
C GLY A 65 -0.46 2.60 -2.80
N HIS A 66 -0.36 2.63 -4.13
CA HIS A 66 0.74 1.97 -4.84
C HIS A 66 2.11 2.64 -4.62
N PHE A 67 2.15 3.85 -4.10
CA PHE A 67 3.38 4.55 -3.72
C PHE A 67 3.44 4.88 -2.21
N ALA A 68 2.55 4.30 -1.40
CA ALA A 68 2.48 4.60 0.04
C ALA A 68 3.81 4.34 0.76
N HIS A 69 4.58 3.37 0.32
CA HIS A 69 5.90 3.03 0.87
C HIS A 69 6.93 4.16 0.77
N LEU A 70 6.69 5.18 -0.06
CA LEU A 70 7.57 6.33 -0.25
C LEU A 70 7.24 7.50 0.69
N LEU A 71 6.23 7.38 1.54
CA LEU A 71 5.66 8.50 2.31
C LEU A 71 6.18 8.65 3.74
N GLY A 72 7.28 7.99 4.08
CA GLY A 72 7.87 8.12 5.42
C GLY A 72 7.16 7.29 6.48
N CYS A 73 6.89 6.04 6.17
CA CYS A 73 6.21 5.09 7.05
C CYS A 73 7.14 4.55 8.13
N ASP A 74 6.56 4.13 9.24
CA ASP A 74 7.28 3.44 10.32
C ASP A 74 7.21 1.92 10.18
N LEU A 75 6.22 1.43 9.43
CA LEU A 75 6.02 0.04 9.05
C LEU A 75 5.44 0.02 7.64
N ILE A 76 5.95 -0.83 6.78
CA ILE A 76 5.42 -1.02 5.43
C ILE A 76 4.89 -2.46 5.31
N ILE A 77 3.65 -2.58 4.89
CA ILE A 77 3.03 -3.84 4.52
C ILE A 77 2.85 -3.83 3.00
N ILE A 78 3.42 -4.81 2.33
CA ILE A 78 3.31 -4.95 0.87
C ILE A 78 2.32 -6.09 0.58
N LEU A 79 1.21 -5.77 -0.05
CA LEU A 79 0.25 -6.78 -0.47
C LEU A 79 0.71 -7.40 -1.79
N GLN A 80 0.68 -8.71 -1.83
CA GLN A 80 1.00 -9.50 -3.01
C GLN A 80 -0.19 -10.36 -3.39
N ARG A 81 -0.43 -10.51 -4.67
CA ARG A 81 -1.51 -11.33 -5.21
C ARG A 81 -0.98 -12.10 -6.42
N ASP A 82 -1.59 -13.22 -6.73
CA ASP A 82 -1.24 -14.03 -7.91
C ASP A 82 -1.14 -13.13 -9.16
N PRO A 83 -0.02 -13.18 -9.90
CA PRO A 83 0.18 -12.32 -11.08
C PRO A 83 -0.93 -12.43 -12.13
N GLU A 84 -1.45 -13.62 -12.38
CA GLU A 84 -2.51 -13.81 -13.36
C GLU A 84 -3.82 -13.14 -12.92
N LEU A 85 -4.12 -13.15 -11.63
CA LEU A 85 -5.29 -12.47 -11.07
C LEU A 85 -5.12 -10.96 -11.15
N VAL A 86 -3.92 -10.45 -10.90
CA VAL A 86 -3.61 -9.03 -11.04
C VAL A 86 -3.76 -8.60 -12.49
N ARG A 87 -3.21 -9.35 -13.42
CA ARG A 87 -3.33 -9.09 -14.87
C ARG A 87 -4.79 -9.01 -15.30
N LYS A 88 -5.59 -9.98 -14.89
CA LYS A 88 -7.03 -10.02 -15.17
C LYS A 88 -7.74 -8.78 -14.61
N THR A 89 -7.46 -8.43 -13.35
CA THR A 89 -8.07 -7.27 -12.70
C THR A 89 -7.74 -5.97 -13.44
N LEU A 90 -6.47 -5.77 -13.82
CA LEU A 90 -6.05 -4.57 -14.55
C LEU A 90 -6.69 -4.51 -15.93
N SER A 91 -6.79 -5.63 -16.62
CA SER A 91 -7.49 -5.73 -17.91
C SER A 91 -8.97 -5.34 -17.77
N GLU A 92 -9.65 -5.85 -16.76
CA GLU A 92 -11.06 -5.54 -16.49
C GLU A 92 -11.27 -4.06 -16.11
N ARG A 93 -10.27 -3.42 -15.52
CA ARG A 93 -10.29 -1.98 -15.21
C ARG A 93 -9.96 -1.09 -16.39
N GLY A 94 -9.69 -1.69 -17.56
CA GLY A 94 -9.40 -0.95 -18.78
C GLY A 94 -7.97 -0.42 -18.90
N TYR A 95 -7.03 -0.94 -18.12
CA TYR A 95 -5.61 -0.57 -18.27
C TYR A 95 -5.10 -0.97 -19.64
N SER A 96 -4.27 -0.11 -20.25
CA SER A 96 -3.60 -0.43 -21.50
C SER A 96 -2.66 -1.62 -21.33
N LYS A 97 -2.38 -2.32 -22.44
CA LYS A 97 -1.44 -3.43 -22.46
C LYS A 97 -0.06 -3.00 -21.92
N GLU A 98 0.41 -1.81 -22.28
CA GLU A 98 1.69 -1.26 -21.82
C GLU A 98 1.69 -1.06 -20.30
N LYS A 99 0.61 -0.49 -19.75
CA LYS A 99 0.48 -0.28 -18.31
C LYS A 99 0.39 -1.60 -17.56
N ILE A 100 -0.28 -2.59 -18.09
CA ILE A 100 -0.34 -3.93 -17.48
C ILE A 100 1.07 -4.53 -17.43
N GLU A 101 1.82 -4.49 -18.53
CA GLU A 101 3.17 -5.04 -18.56
C GLU A 101 4.13 -4.30 -17.61
N GLU A 102 4.04 -2.98 -17.50
CA GLU A 102 4.82 -2.20 -16.53
C GLU A 102 4.55 -2.67 -15.09
N ASN A 103 3.28 -2.89 -14.75
CA ASN A 103 2.91 -3.37 -13.42
C ASN A 103 3.36 -4.81 -13.18
N MET A 104 3.27 -5.67 -14.20
CA MET A 104 3.74 -7.05 -14.09
C MET A 104 5.26 -7.11 -13.91
N ASP A 105 6.01 -6.27 -14.62
CA ASP A 105 7.46 -6.16 -14.47
C ASP A 105 7.83 -5.70 -13.06
N ALA A 106 7.12 -4.72 -12.51
CA ALA A 106 7.33 -4.26 -11.15
C ALA A 106 7.06 -5.36 -10.13
N LEU A 107 6.04 -6.20 -10.36
CA LEU A 107 5.72 -7.31 -9.49
C LEU A 107 6.82 -8.38 -9.52
N VAL A 108 7.27 -8.78 -10.71
CA VAL A 108 8.32 -9.78 -10.90
C VAL A 108 9.67 -9.31 -10.34
N SER A 109 9.98 -8.03 -10.51
CA SER A 109 11.23 -7.42 -10.02
C SER A 109 11.18 -7.09 -8.53
N ASP A 110 10.03 -7.26 -7.87
CA ASP A 110 9.83 -6.92 -6.45
C ASP A 110 10.21 -5.45 -6.15
N THR A 111 9.86 -4.57 -7.07
CA THR A 111 10.27 -3.17 -7.07
C THR A 111 9.89 -2.44 -5.78
N ILE A 112 8.64 -2.62 -5.31
CA ILE A 112 8.18 -1.94 -4.09
C ILE A 112 9.00 -2.36 -2.87
N TYR A 113 9.36 -3.63 -2.76
CA TYR A 113 10.18 -4.13 -1.67
C TYR A 113 11.57 -3.48 -1.68
N TYR A 114 12.23 -3.47 -2.84
CA TYR A 114 13.57 -2.89 -2.94
C TYR A 114 13.56 -1.37 -2.74
N GLU A 115 12.57 -0.67 -3.24
CA GLU A 115 12.38 0.75 -2.95
C GLU A 115 12.16 0.99 -1.44
N SER A 116 11.39 0.13 -0.79
CA SER A 116 11.12 0.22 0.65
C SER A 116 12.38 0.06 1.49
N LEU A 117 13.32 -0.78 1.06
CA LEU A 117 14.61 -0.99 1.75
C LEU A 117 15.48 0.28 1.79
N GLU A 118 15.24 1.25 0.93
CA GLU A 118 15.93 2.54 0.97
C GLU A 118 15.50 3.39 2.19
N PHE A 119 14.34 3.10 2.78
CA PHE A 119 13.74 3.88 3.86
C PHE A 119 13.68 3.14 5.19
N LEU A 120 13.49 1.82 5.18
CA LEU A 120 13.33 1.00 6.39
C LEU A 120 14.16 -0.27 6.32
N PRO A 121 14.60 -0.78 7.47
CA PRO A 121 15.25 -2.10 7.51
C PRO A 121 14.24 -3.22 7.24
N ALA A 122 14.71 -4.34 6.72
CA ALA A 122 13.88 -5.47 6.30
C ALA A 122 12.84 -5.95 7.33
N PRO A 123 13.12 -6.00 8.64
CA PRO A 123 12.12 -6.42 9.61
C PRO A 123 10.87 -5.54 9.69
N LEU A 124 10.96 -4.30 9.21
CA LEU A 124 9.84 -3.34 9.17
C LEU A 124 9.14 -3.29 7.81
N ILE A 125 9.49 -4.19 6.91
CA ILE A 125 8.86 -4.36 5.61
C ILE A 125 8.31 -5.78 5.54
N ARG A 126 6.98 -5.90 5.56
CA ARG A 126 6.31 -7.19 5.66
C ARG A 126 5.44 -7.46 4.44
N LYS A 127 5.61 -8.61 3.83
CA LYS A 127 4.80 -9.04 2.70
C LYS A 127 3.60 -9.85 3.20
N VAL A 128 2.43 -9.55 2.66
CA VAL A 128 1.19 -10.28 2.97
C VAL A 128 0.53 -10.71 1.67
N ASN A 129 0.26 -12.00 1.54
CA ASN A 129 -0.39 -12.56 0.36
C ASN A 129 -1.90 -12.41 0.44
N VAL A 130 -2.49 -11.86 -0.61
CA VAL A 130 -3.95 -11.80 -0.78
C VAL A 130 -4.37 -12.98 -1.65
N ILE A 131 -5.06 -13.92 -1.04
CA ILE A 131 -5.52 -15.15 -1.69
C ILE A 131 -6.95 -14.93 -2.18
N GLU A 132 -7.24 -15.37 -3.41
CA GLU A 132 -8.58 -15.29 -3.96
C GLU A 132 -9.58 -16.06 -3.09
N ASN A 133 -10.75 -15.47 -2.90
CA ASN A 133 -11.83 -15.98 -2.04
C ASN A 133 -11.48 -16.07 -0.54
N ASP A 134 -10.32 -15.56 -0.13
CA ASP A 134 -9.94 -15.52 1.28
C ASP A 134 -9.19 -14.22 1.63
N VAL A 135 -9.81 -13.09 1.34
CA VAL A 135 -9.29 -11.76 1.71
C VAL A 135 -9.18 -11.62 3.23
N ASP A 136 -10.05 -12.27 3.98
CA ASP A 136 -10.05 -12.21 5.44
C ASP A 136 -8.74 -12.73 6.04
N ALA A 137 -8.13 -13.75 5.44
CA ALA A 137 -6.82 -14.24 5.88
C ALA A 137 -5.74 -13.16 5.76
N ALA A 138 -5.75 -12.39 4.67
CA ALA A 138 -4.83 -11.28 4.47
C ALA A 138 -5.07 -10.16 5.50
N VAL A 139 -6.33 -9.84 5.77
CA VAL A 139 -6.71 -8.83 6.78
C VAL A 139 -6.21 -9.24 8.16
N LEU A 140 -6.44 -10.49 8.56
CA LEU A 140 -5.98 -11.01 9.85
C LEU A 140 -4.45 -10.98 9.97
N LYS A 141 -3.75 -11.30 8.88
CA LYS A 141 -2.28 -11.22 8.85
C LYS A 141 -1.79 -9.78 8.98
N CYS A 142 -2.44 -8.83 8.33
CA CYS A 142 -2.14 -7.41 8.50
C CYS A 142 -2.33 -6.97 9.95
N ILE A 143 -3.43 -7.38 10.59
CA ILE A 143 -3.71 -7.08 11.99
C ILE A 143 -2.62 -7.65 12.90
N GLU A 144 -2.21 -8.90 12.67
CA GLU A 144 -1.12 -9.53 13.42
C GLU A 144 0.17 -8.72 13.30
N VAL A 145 0.54 -8.34 12.09
CA VAL A 145 1.74 -7.54 11.81
C VAL A 145 1.67 -6.17 12.51
N ILE A 146 0.54 -5.49 12.41
CA ILE A 146 0.32 -4.18 13.03
C ILE A 146 0.42 -4.28 14.56
N ASN A 147 -0.26 -5.25 15.14
CA ASN A 147 -0.25 -5.44 16.59
C ASN A 147 1.15 -5.78 17.12
N THR A 148 1.88 -6.62 16.40
CA THR A 148 3.27 -6.95 16.77
C THR A 148 4.16 -5.71 16.71
N PHE A 149 4.01 -4.88 15.71
CA PHE A 149 4.74 -3.62 15.58
C PHE A 149 4.40 -2.66 16.72
N GLN A 150 3.12 -2.47 17.01
CA GLN A 150 2.66 -1.54 18.05
C GLN A 150 3.10 -1.95 19.45
N LYS A 151 3.22 -3.23 19.74
CA LYS A 151 3.71 -3.75 21.02
C LYS A 151 5.20 -3.48 21.26
N ARG A 152 5.99 -3.33 20.19
CA ARG A 152 7.44 -3.08 20.26
C ARG A 152 7.79 -1.59 20.33
N ASN A 153 6.81 -0.77 20.08
CA ASN A 153 6.93 0.68 20.05
C ASN A 153 5.84 1.30 20.94
#